data_a2788bd3174bcdeb8f317e4e89a2140c
#
_entry.id   a2788bd3174bcdeb8f317e4e89a2140c
#
_cell.length_a   1.000
_cell.length_b   1.000
_cell.length_c   1.000
_cell.angle_alpha   90.00
_cell.angle_beta   90.00
_cell.angle_gamma   90.00
#
_symmetry.space_group_name_H-M   'P 1'
#
loop_
_entity.id
_entity.type
_entity.pdbx_description
1 polymer ?
#
loop_
_entity_poly.entity_id
_entity_poly.type
_entity_poly.pdbx_seq_one_letter_code
_entity_poly.pdbx_strand_id
1 'polypeptide(L)'
;SAGHPALPPAEYKLNAPTPDGRGVYTFCMCPGGQVINASSEPGGVNVNGMSRHARDGRNANAAVLVGVRPEDFGGDHPLAGMYLQRRIEQAAFRCAGGGFRAPCQRVGDFLSGRASVTLGGVEPTYLPGVTPGDLRAFLPDFITDNLRLALPRLGQRLKGFDHPDALLTGPETR
;
A
#
# COMPACT_ATOMS: atom_id res chain seq x y z
N SER A 1 17.21 -1.14 -14.87
CA SER A 1 17.74 -1.34 -16.23
C SER A 1 16.66 -1.40 -17.31
N ALA A 2 15.56 -0.66 -17.16
CA ALA A 2 14.62 -0.48 -18.25
C ALA A 2 15.38 0.04 -19.49
N GLY A 3 15.22 -0.62 -20.63
CA GLY A 3 15.91 -0.27 -21.87
C GLY A 3 17.34 -0.83 -22.06
N HIS A 4 17.84 -1.68 -21.17
CA HIS A 4 19.10 -2.35 -21.41
C HIS A 4 18.95 -3.44 -22.50
N PRO A 5 19.78 -3.43 -23.58
CA PRO A 5 19.55 -4.30 -24.73
C PRO A 5 19.72 -5.80 -24.44
N ALA A 6 20.49 -6.17 -23.41
CA ALA A 6 20.81 -7.55 -23.09
C ALA A 6 20.23 -8.05 -21.76
N LEU A 7 19.55 -7.20 -20.98
CA LEU A 7 19.03 -7.57 -19.68
C LEU A 7 17.53 -7.26 -19.60
N PRO A 8 16.70 -8.20 -19.12
CA PRO A 8 15.31 -7.91 -18.79
C PRO A 8 15.24 -6.90 -17.63
N PRO A 9 14.08 -6.29 -17.39
CA PRO A 9 13.85 -5.51 -16.19
C PRO A 9 14.17 -6.34 -14.94
N ALA A 10 14.80 -5.71 -13.95
CA ALA A 10 15.13 -6.38 -12.71
C ALA A 10 13.84 -6.79 -11.98
N GLU A 11 13.76 -8.05 -11.60
CA GLU A 11 12.76 -8.56 -10.69
C GLU A 11 13.37 -8.68 -9.30
N TYR A 12 12.71 -8.10 -8.31
CA TYR A 12 13.17 -8.20 -6.93
C TYR A 12 12.01 -8.21 -5.95
N LYS A 13 12.21 -8.93 -4.86
CA LYS A 13 11.26 -9.07 -3.77
C LYS A 13 11.99 -8.74 -2.47
N LEU A 14 11.41 -7.89 -1.68
CA LEU A 14 11.92 -7.53 -0.36
C LEU A 14 11.02 -8.16 0.71
N ASN A 15 11.62 -8.54 1.82
CA ASN A 15 10.92 -8.98 3.01
C ASN A 15 11.58 -8.41 4.26
N ALA A 16 10.80 -8.18 5.29
CA ALA A 16 11.27 -7.81 6.62
C ALA A 16 10.52 -8.67 7.65
N PRO A 17 11.23 -9.51 8.41
CA PRO A 17 10.62 -10.24 9.50
C PRO A 17 10.17 -9.29 10.60
N THR A 18 9.05 -9.60 11.25
CA THR A 18 8.50 -8.83 12.36
C THR A 18 8.49 -9.68 13.64
N PRO A 19 8.54 -9.05 14.85
CA PRO A 19 8.62 -9.76 16.11
C PRO A 19 7.47 -10.73 16.37
N ASP A 20 6.29 -10.43 15.85
CA ASP A 20 5.09 -11.29 15.94
C ASP A 20 5.09 -12.44 14.91
N GLY A 21 6.12 -12.55 14.09
CA GLY A 21 6.29 -13.61 13.09
C GLY A 21 5.41 -13.50 11.86
N ARG A 22 4.70 -12.35 11.66
CA ARG A 22 3.85 -12.16 10.46
C ARG A 22 4.66 -11.94 9.21
N GLY A 23 5.73 -11.17 9.31
CA GLY A 23 6.51 -10.73 8.17
C GLY A 23 5.80 -9.67 7.32
N VAL A 24 6.60 -8.81 6.73
CA VAL A 24 6.16 -7.82 5.74
C VAL A 24 6.98 -8.03 4.48
N TYR A 25 6.33 -8.00 3.32
CA TYR A 25 7.02 -8.22 2.06
C TYR A 25 6.45 -7.36 0.94
N THR A 26 7.29 -7.08 -0.05
CA THR A 26 6.86 -6.38 -1.26
C THR A 26 6.29 -7.35 -2.28
N PHE A 27 5.31 -6.89 -3.02
CA PHE A 27 4.71 -7.61 -4.13
C PHE A 27 4.49 -6.65 -5.30
N CYS A 28 4.48 -7.17 -6.53
CA CYS A 28 4.14 -6.41 -7.72
C CYS A 28 4.93 -5.10 -7.84
N MET A 29 6.28 -5.17 -7.79
CA MET A 29 7.12 -4.00 -7.98
C MET A 29 7.01 -3.50 -9.42
N CYS A 30 6.49 -2.29 -9.57
CA CYS A 30 6.13 -1.69 -10.86
C CYS A 30 6.98 -0.43 -11.14
N PRO A 31 8.16 -0.57 -11.78
CA PRO A 31 8.91 0.59 -12.24
C PRO A 31 8.13 1.36 -13.30
N GLY A 32 8.13 2.70 -13.22
CA GLY A 32 7.34 3.53 -14.12
C GLY A 32 5.84 3.24 -14.03
N GLY A 33 5.37 2.87 -12.83
CA GLY A 33 4.04 2.36 -12.61
C GLY A 33 3.03 3.41 -12.17
N GLN A 34 1.79 2.97 -12.09
CA GLN A 34 0.64 3.73 -11.63
C GLN A 34 -0.10 2.94 -10.56
N VAL A 35 -0.62 3.63 -9.55
CA VAL A 35 -1.64 3.07 -8.68
C VAL A 35 -2.98 3.23 -9.37
N ILE A 36 -3.75 2.15 -9.48
CA ILE A 36 -5.03 2.10 -10.18
C ILE A 36 -6.17 1.73 -9.25
N ASN A 37 -7.39 2.10 -9.63
CA ASN A 37 -8.59 1.63 -8.96
C ASN A 37 -8.86 0.16 -9.29
N ALA A 38 -8.96 -0.68 -8.27
CA ALA A 38 -9.28 -2.10 -8.35
C ALA A 38 -10.53 -2.44 -7.50
N SER A 39 -11.35 -1.43 -7.19
CA SER A 39 -12.57 -1.62 -6.41
C SER A 39 -13.56 -2.48 -7.16
N SER A 40 -14.15 -3.48 -6.48
CA SER A 40 -15.11 -4.42 -7.05
C SER A 40 -16.49 -4.38 -6.39
N GLU A 41 -16.62 -3.65 -5.27
CA GLU A 41 -17.89 -3.55 -4.54
C GLU A 41 -18.29 -2.08 -4.33
N PRO A 42 -19.61 -1.75 -4.42
CA PRO A 42 -20.10 -0.42 -4.09
C PRO A 42 -19.76 -0.05 -2.64
N GLY A 43 -19.32 1.20 -2.44
CA GLY A 43 -18.96 1.70 -1.10
C GLY A 43 -17.67 1.15 -0.52
N GLY A 44 -16.87 0.45 -1.33
CA GLY A 44 -15.53 0.01 -1.01
C GLY A 44 -14.49 0.67 -1.92
N VAL A 45 -13.28 0.85 -1.43
CA VAL A 45 -12.12 1.22 -2.26
C VAL A 45 -11.02 0.19 -2.11
N ASN A 46 -10.49 -0.25 -3.22
CA ASN A 46 -9.32 -1.11 -3.31
C ASN A 46 -8.42 -0.61 -4.42
N VAL A 47 -7.13 -0.65 -4.21
CA VAL A 47 -6.13 -0.20 -5.18
C VAL A 47 -5.24 -1.35 -5.64
N ASN A 48 -4.56 -1.17 -6.75
CA ASN A 48 -3.52 -2.09 -7.21
C ASN A 48 -2.40 -1.30 -7.90
N GLY A 49 -1.23 -1.89 -8.04
CA GLY A 49 -0.11 -1.35 -8.80
C GLY A 49 -0.03 -1.96 -10.19
N MET A 50 0.16 -1.11 -11.19
CA MET A 50 0.33 -1.53 -12.59
C MET A 50 1.46 -0.76 -13.26
N SER A 51 2.13 -1.39 -14.23
CA SER A 51 3.07 -0.72 -15.13
C SER A 51 2.55 -0.75 -16.56
N ARG A 52 2.80 0.33 -17.29
CA ARG A 52 2.72 0.28 -18.76
C ARG A 52 3.86 -0.57 -19.30
N HIS A 53 3.71 -1.09 -20.50
CA HIS A 53 4.76 -1.88 -21.16
C HIS A 53 6.09 -1.11 -21.26
N ALA A 54 6.07 0.18 -21.56
CA ALA A 54 7.25 1.03 -21.65
C ALA A 54 7.96 1.25 -20.30
N ARG A 55 7.26 1.09 -19.16
CA ARG A 55 7.81 1.29 -17.80
C ARG A 55 8.49 2.66 -17.60
N ASP A 56 7.99 3.68 -18.28
CA ASP A 56 8.54 5.03 -18.38
C ASP A 56 7.77 6.08 -17.57
N GLY A 57 6.83 5.65 -16.74
CA GLY A 57 6.08 6.54 -15.85
C GLY A 57 7.00 7.17 -14.78
N ARG A 58 6.56 8.31 -14.23
CA ARG A 58 7.36 9.11 -13.28
C ARG A 58 7.64 8.42 -11.95
N ASN A 59 6.74 7.56 -11.50
CA ASN A 59 6.82 6.90 -10.21
C ASN A 59 7.07 5.40 -10.38
N ALA A 60 7.67 4.79 -9.36
CA ALA A 60 7.58 3.35 -9.13
C ALA A 60 6.58 3.08 -8.01
N ASN A 61 5.94 1.93 -8.01
CA ASN A 61 5.13 1.48 -6.90
C ASN A 61 5.39 0.01 -6.57
N ALA A 62 4.98 -0.39 -5.38
CA ALA A 62 4.94 -1.78 -4.94
C ALA A 62 3.82 -1.93 -3.91
N ALA A 63 3.14 -3.07 -3.90
CA ALA A 63 2.36 -3.46 -2.75
C ALA A 63 3.29 -3.77 -1.57
N VAL A 64 2.91 -3.38 -0.37
CA VAL A 64 3.58 -3.74 0.88
C VAL A 64 2.57 -4.52 1.71
N LEU A 65 2.81 -5.82 1.83
CA LEU A 65 1.86 -6.78 2.38
C LEU A 65 2.28 -7.22 3.77
N VAL A 66 1.32 -7.34 4.67
CA VAL A 66 1.46 -7.90 6.03
C VAL A 66 0.74 -9.23 6.09
N GLY A 67 1.38 -10.25 6.65
CA GLY A 67 0.75 -11.55 6.85
C GLY A 67 -0.50 -11.45 7.74
N VAL A 68 -1.63 -11.91 7.23
CA VAL A 68 -2.91 -12.00 7.95
C VAL A 68 -3.15 -13.45 8.35
N ARG A 69 -3.69 -13.68 9.54
CA ARG A 69 -3.95 -15.01 10.11
C ARG A 69 -5.45 -15.23 10.34
N PRO A 70 -5.90 -16.46 10.46
CA PRO A 70 -7.33 -16.74 10.75
C PRO A 70 -7.85 -16.02 12.01
N GLU A 71 -7.01 -15.88 13.03
CA GLU A 71 -7.37 -15.19 14.29
C GLU A 71 -7.73 -13.71 14.08
N ASP A 72 -7.22 -13.10 13.00
CA ASP A 72 -7.48 -11.69 12.68
C ASP A 72 -8.87 -11.45 12.07
N PHE A 73 -9.52 -12.50 11.61
CA PHE A 73 -10.80 -12.37 10.88
C PHE A 73 -11.96 -11.93 11.78
N GLY A 74 -11.85 -12.19 13.10
CA GLY A 74 -12.86 -11.79 14.07
C GLY A 74 -14.06 -12.75 14.13
N GLY A 75 -13.85 -14.04 13.82
CA GLY A 75 -14.84 -15.09 13.93
C GLY A 75 -14.50 -16.33 13.09
N ASP A 76 -15.23 -17.42 13.35
CA ASP A 76 -14.97 -18.74 12.74
C ASP A 76 -15.82 -19.00 11.48
N HIS A 77 -16.53 -17.99 11.00
CA HIS A 77 -17.34 -18.13 9.79
C HIS A 77 -16.45 -18.40 8.56
N PRO A 78 -16.79 -19.33 7.65
CA PRO A 78 -15.97 -19.63 6.46
C PRO A 78 -15.63 -18.42 5.59
N LEU A 79 -16.44 -17.37 5.61
CA LEU A 79 -16.23 -16.12 4.87
C LEU A 79 -15.65 -15.00 5.75
N ALA A 80 -15.16 -15.28 6.97
CA ALA A 80 -14.69 -14.25 7.91
C ALA A 80 -13.55 -13.40 7.32
N GLY A 81 -12.62 -14.02 6.56
CA GLY A 81 -11.56 -13.30 5.86
C GLY A 81 -12.10 -12.32 4.81
N MET A 82 -13.10 -12.73 4.02
CA MET A 82 -13.78 -11.83 3.07
C MET A 82 -14.47 -10.66 3.78
N TYR A 83 -15.08 -10.92 4.93
CA TYR A 83 -15.69 -9.85 5.72
C TYR A 83 -14.65 -8.87 6.29
N LEU A 84 -13.47 -9.35 6.67
CA LEU A 84 -12.35 -8.48 7.05
C LEU A 84 -11.94 -7.56 5.90
N GLN A 85 -11.71 -8.11 4.71
CA GLN A 85 -11.37 -7.32 3.51
C GLN A 85 -12.43 -6.26 3.25
N ARG A 86 -13.70 -6.65 3.22
CA ARG A 86 -14.83 -5.73 2.98
C ARG A 86 -14.90 -4.62 4.04
N ARG A 87 -14.70 -4.93 5.32
CA ARG A 87 -14.66 -3.91 6.39
C ARG A 87 -13.57 -2.89 6.16
N ILE A 88 -12.35 -3.34 5.78
CA ILE A 88 -11.21 -2.46 5.49
C ILE A 88 -11.52 -1.57 4.29
N GLU A 89 -11.99 -2.13 3.19
CA GLU A 89 -12.32 -1.39 1.96
C GLU A 89 -13.41 -0.34 2.17
N GLN A 90 -14.46 -0.69 2.92
CA GLN A 90 -15.55 0.24 3.25
C GLN A 90 -15.11 1.33 4.22
N ALA A 91 -14.25 1.00 5.20
CA ALA A 91 -13.70 2.00 6.10
C ALA A 91 -12.80 2.98 5.34
N ALA A 92 -11.95 2.48 4.45
CA ALA A 92 -11.12 3.31 3.59
C ALA A 92 -11.95 4.24 2.69
N PHE A 93 -13.03 3.72 2.08
CA PHE A 93 -13.95 4.51 1.27
C PHE A 93 -14.55 5.68 2.05
N ARG A 94 -15.00 5.44 3.29
CA ARG A 94 -15.53 6.50 4.15
C ARG A 94 -14.46 7.51 4.56
N CYS A 95 -13.27 7.03 4.93
CA CYS A 95 -12.13 7.88 5.30
C CYS A 95 -11.68 8.80 4.16
N ALA A 96 -11.79 8.33 2.92
CA ALA A 96 -11.42 9.13 1.75
C ALA A 96 -12.50 10.13 1.31
N GLY A 97 -13.69 10.12 1.93
CA GLY A 97 -14.80 11.00 1.55
C GLY A 97 -15.66 10.45 0.40
N GLY A 98 -15.53 9.18 0.06
CA GLY A 98 -16.29 8.54 -1.01
C GLY A 98 -15.76 8.81 -2.42
N GLY A 99 -16.59 8.56 -3.44
CA GLY A 99 -16.25 8.83 -4.84
C GLY A 99 -15.07 8.03 -5.38
N PHE A 100 -14.78 6.87 -4.79
CA PHE A 100 -13.60 6.02 -5.08
C PHE A 100 -12.25 6.70 -4.90
N ARG A 101 -12.18 7.82 -4.19
CA ARG A 101 -10.92 8.39 -3.74
C ARG A 101 -10.24 7.41 -2.78
N ALA A 102 -8.92 7.31 -2.86
CA ALA A 102 -8.17 6.42 -1.96
C ALA A 102 -7.55 7.20 -0.80
N PRO A 103 -7.58 6.68 0.43
CA PRO A 103 -6.78 7.24 1.52
C PRO A 103 -5.29 7.19 1.17
N CYS A 104 -4.57 8.22 1.54
CA CYS A 104 -3.14 8.33 1.26
C CYS A 104 -2.42 8.99 2.43
N GLN A 105 -1.23 8.47 2.75
CA GLN A 105 -0.37 9.02 3.81
C GLN A 105 1.08 9.03 3.37
N ARG A 106 1.81 10.11 3.70
CA ARG A 106 3.26 10.14 3.47
C ARG A 106 3.95 9.18 4.42
N VAL A 107 4.96 8.47 3.94
CA VAL A 107 5.75 7.54 4.76
C VAL A 107 6.34 8.23 5.99
N GLY A 108 6.88 9.44 5.85
CA GLY A 108 7.44 10.20 6.97
C GLY A 108 6.42 10.52 8.06
N ASP A 109 5.18 10.85 7.68
CA ASP A 109 4.09 11.11 8.63
C ASP A 109 3.61 9.81 9.28
N PHE A 110 3.46 8.74 8.49
CA PHE A 110 3.10 7.41 8.99
C PHE A 110 4.10 6.90 10.04
N LEU A 111 5.40 6.96 9.74
CA LEU A 111 6.45 6.55 10.68
C LEU A 111 6.48 7.40 11.95
N SER A 112 6.13 8.69 11.83
CA SER A 112 6.04 9.62 12.96
C SER A 112 4.71 9.52 13.73
N GLY A 113 3.78 8.67 13.29
CA GLY A 113 2.47 8.51 13.93
C GLY A 113 1.53 9.70 13.74
N ARG A 114 1.65 10.45 12.66
CA ARG A 114 0.85 11.66 12.36
C ARG A 114 0.04 11.46 11.09
N ALA A 115 -1.17 12.00 11.05
CA ALA A 115 -1.91 12.11 9.80
C ALA A 115 -1.19 13.04 8.80
N SER A 116 -1.26 12.71 7.51
CA SER A 116 -0.84 13.63 6.46
C SER A 116 -1.95 14.64 6.17
N VAL A 117 -1.60 15.91 6.05
CA VAL A 117 -2.50 16.99 5.62
C VAL A 117 -2.18 17.43 4.18
N THR A 118 -0.96 17.16 3.72
CA THR A 118 -0.48 17.45 2.35
C THR A 118 0.34 16.27 1.83
N LEU A 119 0.55 16.21 0.53
CA LEU A 119 1.23 15.07 -0.13
C LEU A 119 2.75 15.26 -0.34
N GLY A 120 3.30 16.41 -0.01
CA GLY A 120 4.73 16.67 -0.23
C GLY A 120 5.11 16.70 -1.73
N GLY A 121 6.34 16.24 -2.05
CA GLY A 121 6.92 16.34 -3.39
C GLY A 121 6.53 15.23 -4.37
N VAL A 122 5.89 14.14 -3.90
CA VAL A 122 5.47 13.03 -4.76
C VAL A 122 4.04 13.24 -5.24
N GLU A 123 3.86 13.32 -6.54
CA GLU A 123 2.52 13.43 -7.13
C GLU A 123 1.88 12.04 -7.28
N PRO A 124 0.69 11.81 -6.71
CA PRO A 124 -0.01 10.54 -6.82
C PRO A 124 -0.44 10.25 -8.26
N THR A 125 -0.47 8.97 -8.62
CA THR A 125 -0.88 8.51 -9.96
C THR A 125 -2.28 7.92 -9.99
N TYR A 126 -2.95 7.83 -8.86
CA TYR A 126 -4.29 7.27 -8.74
C TYR A 126 -5.34 8.24 -9.32
N LEU A 127 -5.96 7.88 -10.44
CA LEU A 127 -6.83 8.78 -11.22
C LEU A 127 -8.08 9.26 -10.50
N PRO A 128 -8.81 8.42 -9.69
CA PRO A 128 -9.95 8.95 -8.95
C PRO A 128 -9.57 9.99 -7.89
N GLY A 129 -8.27 10.16 -7.65
CA GLY A 129 -7.72 11.09 -6.68
C GLY A 129 -7.53 10.45 -5.30
N VAL A 130 -6.62 11.04 -4.52
CA VAL A 130 -6.32 10.60 -3.16
C VAL A 130 -6.79 11.62 -2.13
N THR A 131 -7.03 11.14 -0.92
CA THR A 131 -7.33 11.98 0.25
C THR A 131 -6.23 11.79 1.28
N PRO A 132 -5.43 12.83 1.59
CA PRO A 132 -4.46 12.75 2.68
C PRO A 132 -5.14 12.44 4.00
N GLY A 133 -4.50 11.59 4.82
CA GLY A 133 -5.08 11.19 6.10
C GLY A 133 -4.14 10.31 6.92
N ASP A 134 -4.74 9.50 7.77
CA ASP A 134 -4.08 8.53 8.64
C ASP A 134 -4.57 7.12 8.30
N LEU A 135 -3.68 6.24 7.89
CA LEU A 135 -4.00 4.85 7.54
C LEU A 135 -4.54 4.06 8.74
N ARG A 136 -4.19 4.45 9.96
CA ARG A 136 -4.71 3.85 11.20
C ARG A 136 -6.23 4.04 11.36
N ALA A 137 -6.82 4.98 10.64
CA ALA A 137 -8.26 5.20 10.67
C ALA A 137 -9.08 4.06 10.03
N PHE A 138 -8.44 3.21 9.21
CA PHE A 138 -9.14 2.11 8.53
C PHE A 138 -8.38 0.78 8.50
N LEU A 139 -7.06 0.79 8.68
CA LEU A 139 -6.28 -0.45 8.78
C LEU A 139 -6.25 -0.96 10.24
N PRO A 140 -6.37 -2.27 10.46
CA PRO A 140 -6.14 -2.87 11.77
C PRO A 140 -4.75 -2.57 12.34
N ASP A 141 -4.65 -2.46 13.66
CA ASP A 141 -3.39 -2.12 14.35
C ASP A 141 -2.25 -3.08 14.01
N PHE A 142 -2.53 -4.38 13.92
CA PHE A 142 -1.49 -5.36 13.58
C PHE A 142 -0.89 -5.12 12.19
N ILE A 143 -1.63 -4.54 11.25
CA ILE A 143 -1.11 -4.16 9.93
C ILE A 143 -0.23 -2.91 10.06
N THR A 144 -0.73 -1.87 10.70
CA THR A 144 0.00 -0.59 10.80
C THR A 144 1.27 -0.71 11.64
N ASP A 145 1.25 -1.49 12.71
CA ASP A 145 2.41 -1.71 13.57
C ASP A 145 3.51 -2.49 12.83
N ASN A 146 3.15 -3.54 12.11
CA ASN A 146 4.10 -4.29 11.30
C ASN A 146 4.69 -3.45 10.16
N LEU A 147 3.88 -2.63 9.48
CA LEU A 147 4.35 -1.70 8.46
C LEU A 147 5.34 -0.68 9.03
N ARG A 148 5.07 -0.10 10.21
CA ARG A 148 5.99 0.85 10.88
C ARG A 148 7.35 0.24 11.19
N LEU A 149 7.40 -1.02 11.59
CA LEU A 149 8.64 -1.74 11.86
C LEU A 149 9.38 -2.12 10.58
N ALA A 150 8.65 -2.45 9.52
CA ALA A 150 9.23 -3.00 8.30
C ALA A 150 9.71 -1.93 7.32
N LEU A 151 8.99 -0.83 7.13
CA LEU A 151 9.33 0.18 6.12
C LEU A 151 10.78 0.68 6.22
N PRO A 152 11.31 1.06 7.42
CA PRO A 152 12.72 1.45 7.51
C PRO A 152 13.70 0.35 7.16
N ARG A 153 13.37 -0.90 7.47
CA ARG A 153 14.20 -2.07 7.12
C ARG A 153 14.21 -2.35 5.62
N LEU A 154 13.08 -2.14 4.96
CA LEU A 154 12.98 -2.23 3.50
C LEU A 154 13.76 -1.08 2.83
N GLY A 155 13.72 0.13 3.39
CA GLY A 155 14.49 1.29 2.96
C GLY A 155 16.01 1.10 3.05
N GLN A 156 16.49 0.38 4.08
CA GLN A 156 17.90 -0.01 4.20
C GLN A 156 18.36 -0.94 3.07
N ARG A 157 17.47 -1.77 2.55
CA ARG A 157 17.76 -2.70 1.44
C ARG A 157 17.57 -2.07 0.06
N LEU A 158 16.61 -1.18 -0.05
CA LEU A 158 16.30 -0.45 -1.28
C LEU A 158 16.23 1.03 -0.98
N LYS A 159 17.32 1.72 -1.23
CA LYS A 159 17.45 3.16 -0.94
C LYS A 159 16.31 3.96 -1.58
N GLY A 160 15.62 4.75 -0.78
CA GLY A 160 14.50 5.59 -1.20
C GLY A 160 13.13 4.91 -1.07
N PHE A 161 13.06 3.62 -0.73
CA PHE A 161 11.78 2.92 -0.53
C PHE A 161 10.97 3.51 0.63
N ASP A 162 11.65 3.96 1.68
CA ASP A 162 11.09 4.64 2.85
C ASP A 162 11.25 6.17 2.81
N HIS A 163 11.41 6.74 1.62
CA HIS A 163 11.57 8.20 1.50
C HIS A 163 10.40 8.92 2.18
N PRO A 164 10.65 9.98 2.98
CA PRO A 164 9.59 10.65 3.74
C PRO A 164 8.39 11.13 2.91
N ASP A 165 8.62 11.50 1.65
CA ASP A 165 7.57 11.92 0.73
C ASP A 165 6.96 10.76 -0.09
N ALA A 166 7.48 9.53 0.02
CA ALA A 166 6.84 8.37 -0.60
C ALA A 166 5.41 8.24 -0.05
N LEU A 167 4.49 7.78 -0.90
CA LEU A 167 3.07 7.74 -0.58
C LEU A 167 2.61 6.30 -0.33
N LEU A 168 1.99 6.09 0.81
CA LEU A 168 1.21 4.90 1.12
C LEU A 168 -0.22 5.17 0.66
N THR A 169 -0.68 4.44 -0.34
CA THR A 169 -2.03 4.56 -0.90
C THR A 169 -2.72 3.21 -0.76
N GLY A 170 -3.92 3.18 -0.24
CA GLY A 170 -4.54 1.88 0.00
C GLY A 170 -6.03 1.95 0.32
N PRO A 171 -6.57 0.78 0.65
CA PRO A 171 -5.92 -0.52 0.81
C PRO A 171 -5.73 -1.31 -0.48
N GLU A 172 -4.89 -2.34 -0.44
CA GLU A 172 -4.86 -3.44 -1.39
C GLU A 172 -5.14 -4.73 -0.61
N THR A 173 -6.35 -5.27 -0.72
CA THR A 173 -6.85 -6.39 0.09
C THR A 173 -7.00 -7.67 -0.70
N ARG A 174 -6.91 -7.60 -2.01
CA ARG A 174 -7.12 -8.73 -2.95
C ARG A 174 -6.34 -8.57 -4.25
#